data_c41ff620cb2bb711b6eebedf34e9c2fc
#
_entry.id   c41ff620cb2bb711b6eebedf34e9c2fc
#
_cell.length_a   1.000
_cell.length_b   1.000
_cell.length_c   1.000
_cell.angle_alpha   90.00
_cell.angle_beta   90.00
_cell.angle_gamma   90.00
#
_symmetry.space_group_name_H-M   'P 1'
#
loop_
_entity.id
_entity.type
_entity.pdbx_description
1 polymer ?
#
loop_
_entity_poly.entity_id
_entity_poly.type
_entity_poly.pdbx_seq_one_letter_code
_entity_poly.pdbx_strand_id
1 'polypeptide(L)'
;MPELEVSRDNFGTAQLRDPTLTKAWENVTINNENTENPGVDCVFPHLVVQNDLLYYVDKIRGEIVEQLVVPQPYRRTVLNLAHSHPLGGHLAYEKTKDRVLQRFFWPGVHADIKSHCESCPECQKSAPMPHFRSPLVPLPVIEIPFERIAMDLVGPLIKSARGHQYILVVMDYATRYPEAVPLRNTSSKTIARELFHMFTRTGIPKEILTDQGTPFMSRVMKELCKFLQIKQLRTSVYHPQTDGLVERFNKTLKGMLKKVVDKDGRNWDCLLPYLMFAIREVPQASTGFSPFELLYGRHPRGLLDVAKETWESESTPYKSVVEHIADMQDRLAMVMPLVREHMLQAQEAQSRIYNRSARVRTFQPGDRVLVLVPTVESKFLAKWQGPYEIIERIGEVNYKVSQPDRRKKEQLYHVNLIKSWKDRQALSAYSTAVEVEIPHVPEVKVAETLTNSQKQEMREFLIRNRQIFSDQPGLTEMIKHDIITGPGVKVNVRPYRIPEARRQAVA
;
A
#
# COMPACT_ATOMS: atom_id res chain seq x y z
N MET A 1 -13.24 -34.02 20.73
CA MET A 1 -12.27 -33.57 19.73
C MET A 1 -11.72 -34.80 19.03
N PRO A 2 -12.33 -35.28 17.95
CA PRO A 2 -11.92 -36.53 17.28
C PRO A 2 -10.49 -36.53 16.74
N GLU A 3 -9.89 -35.37 16.58
CA GLU A 3 -8.50 -35.22 16.05
C GLU A 3 -7.41 -35.53 17.09
N LEU A 4 -7.76 -35.75 18.38
CA LEU A 4 -6.81 -36.02 19.46
C LEU A 4 -6.93 -37.46 20.01
N GLU A 5 -7.78 -38.31 19.44
CA GLU A 5 -7.99 -39.70 19.86
C GLU A 5 -6.94 -40.66 19.28
N VAL A 6 -5.66 -40.26 19.36
CA VAL A 6 -4.55 -41.12 18.93
C VAL A 6 -3.96 -41.77 20.18
N SER A 7 -3.96 -43.12 20.21
CA SER A 7 -3.28 -43.82 21.27
C SER A 7 -1.78 -43.62 21.20
N ARG A 8 -1.11 -43.65 22.33
CA ARG A 8 0.35 -43.52 22.44
C ARG A 8 1.08 -44.50 21.51
N ASP A 9 0.63 -45.75 21.46
CA ASP A 9 1.24 -46.82 20.66
C ASP A 9 1.13 -46.54 19.17
N ASN A 10 0.00 -45.97 18.72
CA ASN A 10 -0.19 -45.56 17.33
C ASN A 10 0.72 -44.39 16.97
N PHE A 11 0.94 -43.45 17.89
CA PHE A 11 1.83 -42.30 17.67
C PHE A 11 3.31 -42.75 17.59
N GLY A 12 3.77 -43.61 18.52
CA GLY A 12 5.12 -44.17 18.48
C GLY A 12 5.39 -44.98 17.22
N THR A 13 4.41 -45.83 16.85
CA THR A 13 4.51 -46.57 15.57
C THR A 13 4.61 -45.64 14.36
N ALA A 14 3.86 -44.52 14.37
CA ALA A 14 3.95 -43.51 13.29
C ALA A 14 5.30 -42.81 13.28
N GLN A 15 5.91 -42.52 14.45
CA GLN A 15 7.26 -41.98 14.51
C GLN A 15 8.32 -42.93 13.89
N LEU A 16 8.22 -44.21 14.18
CA LEU A 16 9.15 -45.23 13.65
C LEU A 16 9.01 -45.43 12.13
N ARG A 17 7.78 -45.31 11.60
CA ARG A 17 7.47 -45.52 10.19
C ARG A 17 7.63 -44.28 9.32
N ASP A 18 7.85 -43.10 9.90
CA ASP A 18 7.95 -41.85 9.16
C ASP A 18 9.29 -41.75 8.44
N PRO A 19 9.32 -41.76 7.09
CA PRO A 19 10.57 -41.65 6.32
C PRO A 19 11.32 -40.34 6.59
N THR A 20 10.63 -39.28 7.02
CA THR A 20 11.24 -37.99 7.33
C THR A 20 12.01 -38.00 8.65
N LEU A 21 11.80 -38.99 9.50
CA LEU A 21 12.42 -39.15 10.80
C LEU A 21 13.52 -40.22 10.84
N THR A 22 13.77 -40.95 9.75
CA THR A 22 14.77 -42.04 9.68
C THR A 22 16.14 -41.57 10.19
N LYS A 23 16.63 -40.44 9.69
CA LYS A 23 17.92 -39.87 10.13
C LYS A 23 17.91 -39.40 11.60
N ALA A 24 16.76 -38.98 12.11
CA ALA A 24 16.62 -38.60 13.51
C ALA A 24 16.79 -39.82 14.41
N TRP A 25 16.23 -40.98 14.00
CA TRP A 25 16.42 -42.24 14.69
C TRP A 25 17.85 -42.76 14.65
N GLU A 26 18.52 -42.69 13.49
CA GLU A 26 19.94 -43.03 13.33
C GLU A 26 20.83 -42.21 14.27
N ASN A 27 20.60 -40.92 14.39
CA ASN A 27 21.36 -40.02 15.28
C ASN A 27 21.16 -40.33 16.77
N VAL A 28 20.01 -40.83 17.17
CA VAL A 28 19.77 -41.27 18.55
C VAL A 28 20.64 -42.49 18.90
N THR A 29 20.75 -43.45 18.00
CA THR A 29 21.50 -44.70 18.21
C THR A 29 22.97 -44.38 18.42
N ILE A 30 23.53 -43.48 17.61
CA ILE A 30 24.93 -43.04 17.71
C ILE A 30 25.21 -42.32 19.04
N ASN A 31 24.31 -41.50 19.55
CA ASN A 31 24.48 -40.76 20.79
C ASN A 31 24.34 -41.66 22.03
N ASN A 32 23.54 -42.73 21.99
CA ASN A 32 23.40 -43.66 23.10
C ASN A 32 24.65 -44.55 23.28
N GLU A 33 25.38 -44.87 22.21
CA GLU A 33 26.63 -45.62 22.29
C GLU A 33 27.81 -44.84 22.90
N ASN A 34 27.73 -43.49 22.93
CA ASN A 34 28.75 -42.60 23.44
C ASN A 34 28.51 -42.07 24.88
N THR A 35 27.41 -42.42 25.51
CA THR A 35 27.06 -41.90 26.87
C THR A 35 27.16 -42.98 27.97
N GLU A 36 28.37 -43.39 28.35
CA GLU A 36 28.59 -44.10 29.61
C GLU A 36 28.73 -43.20 30.86
N ASN A 37 28.60 -41.83 30.72
CA ASN A 37 28.66 -40.91 31.85
C ASN A 37 27.68 -39.76 31.75
N PRO A 38 26.62 -39.72 32.57
CA PRO A 38 25.65 -38.61 32.61
C PRO A 38 26.18 -37.46 33.50
N GLY A 39 27.27 -36.80 33.11
CA GLY A 39 27.82 -35.78 33.98
C GLY A 39 28.58 -34.62 33.34
N VAL A 40 28.88 -34.64 32.07
CA VAL A 40 29.68 -33.59 31.45
C VAL A 40 29.07 -33.15 30.10
N ASP A 41 28.68 -31.90 30.05
CA ASP A 41 28.40 -31.09 28.85
C ASP A 41 27.54 -31.73 27.77
N CYS A 42 26.24 -31.90 28.00
CA CYS A 42 25.28 -32.18 26.90
C CYS A 42 25.31 -31.03 25.88
N VAL A 43 25.80 -31.33 24.67
CA VAL A 43 25.76 -30.41 23.55
C VAL A 43 24.33 -30.32 23.06
N PHE A 44 23.72 -29.13 23.14
CA PHE A 44 22.40 -28.87 22.58
C PHE A 44 22.50 -28.38 21.13
N PRO A 45 21.55 -28.74 20.27
CA PRO A 45 20.40 -29.63 20.47
C PRO A 45 20.78 -31.12 20.31
N HIS A 46 20.00 -32.03 20.91
CA HIS A 46 20.15 -33.49 20.75
C HIS A 46 18.81 -34.22 20.75
N LEU A 47 18.84 -35.47 20.30
CA LEU A 47 17.66 -36.35 20.24
C LEU A 47 17.77 -37.41 21.33
N VAL A 48 16.68 -37.65 22.02
CA VAL A 48 16.55 -38.70 23.05
C VAL A 48 15.29 -39.51 22.84
N VAL A 49 15.35 -40.80 23.25
CA VAL A 49 14.19 -41.66 23.32
C VAL A 49 13.79 -41.83 24.78
N GLN A 50 12.55 -41.47 25.07
CA GLN A 50 11.98 -41.62 26.40
C GLN A 50 10.65 -42.38 26.29
N ASN A 51 10.53 -43.53 26.99
CA ASN A 51 9.31 -44.34 26.97
C ASN A 51 8.82 -44.66 25.52
N ASP A 52 9.70 -45.10 24.67
CA ASP A 52 9.47 -45.48 23.25
C ASP A 52 9.01 -44.32 22.32
N LEU A 53 9.16 -43.08 22.74
CA LEU A 53 8.90 -41.88 21.94
C LEU A 53 10.17 -41.07 21.75
N LEU A 54 10.31 -40.50 20.55
CA LEU A 54 11.40 -39.67 20.15
C LEU A 54 11.16 -38.22 20.59
N TYR A 55 12.12 -37.60 21.24
CA TYR A 55 12.13 -36.22 21.67
C TYR A 55 13.36 -35.49 21.13
N TYR A 56 13.17 -34.22 20.85
CA TYR A 56 14.21 -33.26 20.50
C TYR A 56 14.40 -32.32 21.69
N VAL A 57 15.61 -32.27 22.23
CA VAL A 57 15.95 -31.49 23.43
C VAL A 57 16.80 -30.32 23.01
N ASP A 58 16.33 -29.10 23.29
CA ASP A 58 17.01 -27.88 22.94
C ASP A 58 16.93 -26.84 24.06
N LYS A 59 17.83 -25.86 24.03
CA LYS A 59 17.85 -24.76 24.98
C LYS A 59 17.16 -23.53 24.39
N ILE A 60 15.90 -23.31 24.79
CA ILE A 60 15.09 -22.18 24.31
C ILE A 60 15.03 -21.12 25.41
N ARG A 61 15.49 -19.89 25.12
CA ARG A 61 15.52 -18.76 26.08
C ARG A 61 16.21 -19.06 27.42
N GLY A 62 17.19 -19.96 27.39
CA GLY A 62 17.95 -20.34 28.59
C GLY A 62 17.39 -21.53 29.34
N GLU A 63 16.19 -22.02 29.03
CA GLU A 63 15.57 -23.20 29.62
C GLU A 63 15.73 -24.41 28.70
N ILE A 64 15.93 -25.58 29.28
CA ILE A 64 15.97 -26.85 28.54
C ILE A 64 14.52 -27.26 28.27
N VAL A 65 14.19 -27.44 27.00
CA VAL A 65 12.84 -27.81 26.56
C VAL A 65 12.90 -29.14 25.82
N GLU A 66 12.12 -30.09 26.28
CA GLU A 66 11.91 -31.38 25.62
C GLU A 66 10.72 -31.28 24.68
N GLN A 67 10.97 -31.43 23.40
CA GLN A 67 9.96 -31.31 22.34
C GLN A 67 9.65 -32.69 21.79
N LEU A 68 8.37 -33.09 21.84
CA LEU A 68 7.94 -34.36 21.23
C LEU A 68 8.07 -34.24 19.71
N VAL A 69 8.80 -35.19 19.08
CA VAL A 69 8.97 -35.21 17.63
C VAL A 69 7.70 -35.69 16.97
N VAL A 70 7.11 -34.85 16.09
CA VAL A 70 5.81 -35.11 15.47
C VAL A 70 5.99 -35.75 14.08
N PRO A 71 5.49 -36.98 13.89
CA PRO A 71 5.51 -37.64 12.59
C PRO A 71 4.53 -36.99 11.61
N GLN A 72 4.82 -37.11 10.32
CA GLN A 72 4.13 -36.42 9.23
C GLN A 72 2.60 -36.43 9.29
N PRO A 73 1.93 -37.52 9.59
CA PRO A 73 0.45 -37.55 9.64
C PRO A 73 -0.18 -36.57 10.64
N TYR A 74 0.53 -36.27 11.74
CA TYR A 74 0.01 -35.44 12.83
C TYR A 74 0.46 -33.99 12.81
N ARG A 75 1.44 -33.60 11.97
CA ARG A 75 1.94 -32.22 11.87
C ARG A 75 0.85 -31.22 11.58
N ARG A 76 -0.05 -31.56 10.65
CA ARG A 76 -1.18 -30.70 10.30
C ARG A 76 -2.16 -30.48 11.46
N THR A 77 -2.41 -31.50 12.24
CA THR A 77 -3.25 -31.41 13.46
C THR A 77 -2.60 -30.46 14.48
N VAL A 78 -1.29 -30.60 14.73
CA VAL A 78 -0.56 -29.68 15.62
C VAL A 78 -0.64 -28.23 15.13
N LEU A 79 -0.42 -27.98 13.85
CA LEU A 79 -0.50 -26.65 13.26
C LEU A 79 -1.93 -26.06 13.34
N ASN A 80 -2.95 -26.87 13.09
CA ASN A 80 -4.35 -26.44 13.24
C ASN A 80 -4.66 -26.03 14.68
N LEU A 81 -4.26 -26.85 15.66
CA LEU A 81 -4.46 -26.55 17.09
C LEU A 81 -3.68 -25.31 17.54
N ALA A 82 -2.47 -25.13 17.03
CA ALA A 82 -1.61 -24.00 17.40
C ALA A 82 -2.06 -22.67 16.81
N HIS A 83 -2.70 -22.68 15.62
CA HIS A 83 -3.02 -21.46 14.86
C HIS A 83 -4.52 -21.33 14.56
N SER A 84 -5.12 -22.32 13.87
CA SER A 84 -6.47 -22.19 13.28
C SER A 84 -7.61 -22.48 14.25
N HIS A 85 -7.36 -23.24 15.32
CA HIS A 85 -8.34 -23.48 16.36
C HIS A 85 -8.71 -22.16 17.10
N PRO A 86 -9.96 -21.97 17.56
CA PRO A 86 -10.35 -20.75 18.30
C PRO A 86 -9.41 -20.41 19.47
N LEU A 87 -8.92 -21.40 20.21
CA LEU A 87 -7.91 -21.22 21.26
C LEU A 87 -6.50 -20.88 20.70
N GLY A 88 -6.25 -21.13 19.42
CA GLY A 88 -5.06 -20.70 18.68
C GLY A 88 -5.09 -19.21 18.38
N GLY A 89 -6.29 -18.65 18.15
CA GLY A 89 -6.53 -17.22 17.99
C GLY A 89 -5.91 -16.61 16.74
N HIS A 90 -5.57 -17.41 15.74
CA HIS A 90 -4.92 -16.96 14.50
C HIS A 90 -3.74 -16.02 14.72
N LEU A 91 -2.90 -16.31 15.72
CA LEU A 91 -1.72 -15.50 16.04
C LEU A 91 -0.72 -15.54 14.88
N ALA A 92 0.07 -14.46 14.74
CA ALA A 92 1.09 -14.36 13.70
C ALA A 92 2.19 -15.43 13.87
N TYR A 93 3.01 -15.61 12.81
CA TYR A 93 4.06 -16.63 12.72
C TYR A 93 4.89 -16.77 14.00
N GLU A 94 5.47 -15.68 14.53
CA GLU A 94 6.35 -15.75 15.70
C GLU A 94 5.67 -16.34 16.93
N LYS A 95 4.44 -15.93 17.23
CA LYS A 95 3.70 -16.44 18.37
C LYS A 95 3.22 -17.89 18.18
N THR A 96 2.85 -18.25 16.94
CA THR A 96 2.51 -19.65 16.60
C THR A 96 3.74 -20.54 16.70
N LYS A 97 4.91 -20.06 16.24
CA LYS A 97 6.20 -20.73 16.36
C LYS A 97 6.53 -20.99 17.83
N ASP A 98 6.52 -19.94 18.65
CA ASP A 98 6.79 -20.10 20.10
C ASP A 98 5.89 -21.14 20.77
N ARG A 99 4.60 -21.13 20.42
CA ARG A 99 3.62 -22.10 20.96
C ARG A 99 3.92 -23.54 20.56
N VAL A 100 4.33 -23.77 19.30
CA VAL A 100 4.66 -25.10 18.78
C VAL A 100 5.97 -25.57 19.40
N LEU A 101 7.03 -24.76 19.31
CA LEU A 101 8.39 -25.14 19.73
C LEU A 101 8.57 -25.33 21.24
N GLN A 102 7.64 -24.86 22.05
CA GLN A 102 7.63 -25.21 23.48
C GLN A 102 7.23 -26.67 23.76
N ARG A 103 6.72 -27.42 22.78
CA ARG A 103 6.14 -28.75 22.99
C ARG A 103 6.49 -29.77 21.91
N PHE A 104 6.66 -29.29 20.67
CA PHE A 104 6.73 -30.14 19.49
C PHE A 104 7.88 -29.73 18.58
N PHE A 105 8.46 -30.72 17.93
CA PHE A 105 9.48 -30.55 16.91
C PHE A 105 9.25 -31.49 15.74
N TRP A 106 9.67 -31.12 14.55
CA TRP A 106 9.89 -31.98 13.39
C TRP A 106 10.83 -31.28 12.40
N PRO A 107 11.55 -32.04 11.55
CA PRO A 107 12.39 -31.45 10.52
C PRO A 107 11.58 -30.54 9.59
N GLY A 108 12.00 -29.27 9.43
CA GLY A 108 11.28 -28.28 8.63
C GLY A 108 10.12 -27.56 9.35
N VAL A 109 9.97 -27.72 10.67
CA VAL A 109 8.90 -27.12 11.48
C VAL A 109 8.70 -25.63 11.25
N HIS A 110 9.79 -24.86 11.12
CA HIS A 110 9.73 -23.42 10.88
C HIS A 110 9.09 -23.07 9.53
N ALA A 111 9.46 -23.80 8.47
CA ALA A 111 8.90 -23.61 7.14
C ALA A 111 7.42 -23.97 7.11
N ASP A 112 7.05 -25.08 7.74
CA ASP A 112 5.67 -25.54 7.82
C ASP A 112 4.78 -24.57 8.61
N ILE A 113 5.23 -24.06 9.76
CA ILE A 113 4.51 -23.05 10.53
C ILE A 113 4.31 -21.79 9.69
N LYS A 114 5.36 -21.32 9.01
CA LYS A 114 5.31 -20.13 8.16
C LYS A 114 4.31 -20.31 7.02
N SER A 115 4.42 -21.42 6.28
CA SER A 115 3.51 -21.77 5.19
C SER A 115 2.07 -21.87 5.66
N HIS A 116 1.84 -22.52 6.82
CA HIS A 116 0.51 -22.67 7.41
C HIS A 116 -0.13 -21.33 7.80
N CYS A 117 0.63 -20.43 8.44
CA CYS A 117 0.15 -19.09 8.81
C CYS A 117 -0.13 -18.22 7.58
N GLU A 118 0.77 -18.26 6.58
CA GLU A 118 0.64 -17.46 5.35
C GLU A 118 -0.51 -17.92 4.45
N SER A 119 -0.80 -19.23 4.44
CA SER A 119 -1.90 -19.82 3.65
C SER A 119 -3.22 -19.89 4.40
N CYS A 120 -3.30 -19.42 5.65
CA CYS A 120 -4.53 -19.41 6.43
C CYS A 120 -5.58 -18.47 5.79
N PRO A 121 -6.78 -18.97 5.42
CA PRO A 121 -7.82 -18.19 4.78
C PRO A 121 -8.25 -16.96 5.60
N GLU A 122 -8.48 -17.13 6.89
CA GLU A 122 -8.94 -16.11 7.82
C GLU A 122 -7.88 -15.00 7.97
N CYS A 123 -6.61 -15.40 8.12
CA CYS A 123 -5.49 -14.47 8.21
C CYS A 123 -5.29 -13.69 6.91
N GLN A 124 -5.41 -14.34 5.76
CA GLN A 124 -5.29 -13.66 4.47
C GLN A 124 -6.41 -12.65 4.26
N LYS A 125 -7.67 -12.98 4.64
CA LYS A 125 -8.82 -12.08 4.49
C LYS A 125 -8.79 -10.92 5.49
N SER A 126 -8.23 -11.10 6.67
CA SER A 126 -8.13 -10.07 7.72
C SER A 126 -6.84 -9.24 7.67
N ALA A 127 -5.87 -9.63 6.84
CA ALA A 127 -4.59 -8.94 6.75
C ALA A 127 -4.74 -7.44 6.41
N PRO A 128 -3.88 -6.58 6.95
CA PRO A 128 -3.88 -5.17 6.59
C PRO A 128 -3.59 -4.97 5.10
N MET A 129 -3.98 -3.81 4.58
CA MET A 129 -3.67 -3.44 3.19
C MET A 129 -2.14 -3.42 2.99
N PRO A 130 -1.62 -4.01 1.91
CA PRO A 130 -0.20 -3.94 1.62
C PRO A 130 0.26 -2.47 1.57
N HIS A 131 1.36 -2.15 2.22
CA HIS A 131 1.94 -0.79 2.20
C HIS A 131 2.47 -0.38 0.83
N PHE A 132 2.65 -1.35 -0.07
CA PHE A 132 3.22 -1.10 -1.40
C PHE A 132 2.12 -0.80 -2.42
N ARG A 133 2.28 0.32 -3.11
CA ARG A 133 1.45 0.72 -4.24
C ARG A 133 2.16 0.35 -5.54
N SER A 134 1.41 0.17 -6.63
CA SER A 134 2.00 0.06 -7.96
C SER A 134 2.51 1.42 -8.43
N PRO A 135 3.53 1.45 -9.31
CA PRO A 135 4.00 2.70 -9.89
C PRO A 135 2.88 3.52 -10.50
N LEU A 136 3.07 4.84 -10.48
CA LEU A 136 2.15 5.79 -11.06
C LEU A 136 2.22 5.72 -12.59
N VAL A 137 1.08 5.58 -13.25
CA VAL A 137 0.96 5.73 -14.69
C VAL A 137 0.44 7.15 -14.96
N PRO A 138 1.29 8.07 -15.46
CA PRO A 138 0.87 9.44 -15.73
C PRO A 138 -0.21 9.49 -16.83
N LEU A 139 -1.19 10.37 -16.65
CA LEU A 139 -2.14 10.67 -17.72
C LEU A 139 -1.46 11.57 -18.76
N PRO A 140 -1.84 11.45 -20.06
CA PRO A 140 -1.35 12.35 -21.09
C PRO A 140 -1.66 13.81 -20.75
N VAL A 141 -0.71 14.70 -21.02
CA VAL A 141 -0.91 16.14 -20.87
C VAL A 141 -1.92 16.59 -21.92
N ILE A 142 -2.93 17.34 -21.50
CA ILE A 142 -3.95 17.94 -22.35
C ILE A 142 -3.58 19.40 -22.55
N GLU A 143 -3.54 19.85 -23.79
CA GLU A 143 -3.10 21.21 -24.16
C GLU A 143 -4.27 22.12 -24.54
N ILE A 144 -5.41 21.54 -24.98
CA ILE A 144 -6.56 22.32 -25.42
C ILE A 144 -7.48 22.59 -24.22
N PRO A 145 -7.79 23.86 -23.93
CA PRO A 145 -8.71 24.23 -22.86
C PRO A 145 -10.09 23.57 -23.03
N PHE A 146 -10.63 23.04 -21.93
CA PHE A 146 -11.90 22.34 -21.84
C PHE A 146 -12.06 21.10 -22.75
N GLU A 147 -10.99 20.58 -23.34
CA GLU A 147 -11.07 19.31 -24.07
C GLU A 147 -11.31 18.12 -23.10
N ARG A 148 -10.61 18.14 -21.95
CA ARG A 148 -10.84 17.17 -20.86
C ARG A 148 -11.10 17.91 -19.56
N ILE A 149 -12.24 17.64 -18.94
CA ILE A 149 -12.58 18.15 -17.62
C ILE A 149 -12.66 17.02 -16.59
N ALA A 150 -12.36 17.33 -15.35
CA ALA A 150 -12.65 16.47 -14.21
C ALA A 150 -13.73 17.12 -13.36
N MET A 151 -14.62 16.30 -12.79
CA MET A 151 -15.66 16.80 -11.89
C MET A 151 -15.84 15.93 -10.66
N ASP A 152 -16.20 16.59 -9.56
CA ASP A 152 -16.45 15.97 -8.26
C ASP A 152 -17.53 16.73 -7.48
N LEU A 153 -18.08 16.10 -6.45
CA LEU A 153 -19.07 16.65 -5.55
C LEU A 153 -18.50 16.84 -4.15
N VAL A 154 -18.55 18.05 -3.67
CA VAL A 154 -18.18 18.39 -2.28
C VAL A 154 -19.46 18.49 -1.45
N GLY A 155 -19.52 17.71 -0.38
CA GLY A 155 -20.65 17.76 0.56
C GLY A 155 -21.02 16.41 1.16
N PRO A 156 -22.09 16.36 2.00
CA PRO A 156 -22.93 17.49 2.38
C PRO A 156 -22.23 18.52 3.28
N LEU A 157 -22.44 19.79 3.00
CA LEU A 157 -22.02 20.92 3.80
C LEU A 157 -23.17 21.41 4.70
N ILE A 158 -22.87 22.36 5.60
CA ILE A 158 -23.90 23.08 6.35
C ILE A 158 -24.87 23.70 5.35
N LYS A 159 -26.17 23.52 5.56
CA LYS A 159 -27.22 24.07 4.68
C LYS A 159 -27.12 25.59 4.68
N SER A 160 -26.88 26.19 3.52
CA SER A 160 -26.80 27.63 3.38
C SER A 160 -28.16 28.30 3.58
N ALA A 161 -28.16 29.62 3.76
CA ALA A 161 -29.39 30.40 3.84
C ALA A 161 -30.28 30.26 2.60
N ARG A 162 -29.67 29.97 1.42
CA ARG A 162 -30.36 29.72 0.15
C ARG A 162 -30.75 28.25 -0.07
N GLY A 163 -30.42 27.38 0.91
CA GLY A 163 -30.76 25.97 0.89
C GLY A 163 -29.77 25.04 0.20
N HIS A 164 -28.57 25.52 -0.16
CA HIS A 164 -27.53 24.70 -0.77
C HIS A 164 -26.77 23.85 0.28
N GLN A 165 -26.41 22.64 -0.10
CA GLN A 165 -25.67 21.70 0.76
C GLN A 165 -24.49 21.02 0.05
N TYR A 166 -24.35 21.19 -1.26
CA TYR A 166 -23.32 20.57 -2.07
C TYR A 166 -22.67 21.59 -2.99
N ILE A 167 -21.45 21.29 -3.45
CA ILE A 167 -20.78 22.06 -4.49
C ILE A 167 -20.42 21.08 -5.60
N LEU A 168 -20.86 21.36 -6.82
CA LEU A 168 -20.33 20.72 -8.01
C LEU A 168 -19.04 21.45 -8.38
N VAL A 169 -17.93 20.75 -8.36
CA VAL A 169 -16.63 21.26 -8.78
C VAL A 169 -16.28 20.66 -10.12
N VAL A 170 -15.90 21.51 -11.05
CA VAL A 170 -15.39 21.11 -12.37
C VAL A 170 -14.06 21.78 -12.60
N MET A 171 -13.08 21.05 -13.11
CA MET A 171 -11.75 21.57 -13.36
C MET A 171 -11.26 21.17 -14.74
N ASP A 172 -10.77 22.14 -15.50
CA ASP A 172 -10.11 21.90 -16.76
C ASP A 172 -8.70 21.31 -16.59
N TYR A 173 -8.38 20.30 -17.40
CA TYR A 173 -7.08 19.63 -17.33
C TYR A 173 -5.95 20.46 -17.96
N ALA A 174 -6.22 21.28 -18.97
CA ALA A 174 -5.23 22.09 -19.67
C ALA A 174 -4.83 23.31 -18.83
N THR A 175 -5.82 24.13 -18.46
CA THR A 175 -5.59 25.44 -17.84
C THR A 175 -5.63 25.43 -16.31
N ARG A 176 -6.09 24.32 -15.70
CA ARG A 176 -6.44 24.25 -14.27
C ARG A 176 -7.56 25.19 -13.87
N TYR A 177 -8.35 25.68 -14.83
CA TYR A 177 -9.45 26.60 -14.57
C TYR A 177 -10.57 25.90 -13.81
N PRO A 178 -10.90 26.36 -12.59
CA PRO A 178 -11.94 25.76 -11.79
C PRO A 178 -13.28 26.44 -11.99
N GLU A 179 -14.35 25.65 -12.04
CA GLU A 179 -15.74 26.09 -11.87
C GLU A 179 -16.30 25.42 -10.61
N ALA A 180 -17.08 26.16 -9.83
CA ALA A 180 -17.73 25.66 -8.63
C ALA A 180 -19.16 26.20 -8.54
N VAL A 181 -20.12 25.29 -8.51
CA VAL A 181 -21.56 25.63 -8.51
C VAL A 181 -22.22 25.08 -7.26
N PRO A 182 -22.90 25.92 -6.44
CA PRO A 182 -23.61 25.45 -5.26
C PRO A 182 -24.88 24.71 -5.65
N LEU A 183 -25.13 23.54 -5.07
CA LEU A 183 -26.27 22.69 -5.35
C LEU A 183 -27.12 22.46 -4.08
N ARG A 184 -28.43 22.39 -4.24
CA ARG A 184 -29.37 22.01 -3.16
C ARG A 184 -29.40 20.50 -2.95
N ASN A 185 -29.21 19.73 -3.99
CA ASN A 185 -29.20 18.28 -3.99
C ASN A 185 -28.25 17.74 -5.06
N THR A 186 -27.93 16.44 -4.99
CA THR A 186 -27.04 15.75 -5.91
C THR A 186 -27.78 14.94 -6.95
N SER A 187 -29.01 15.32 -7.30
CA SER A 187 -29.73 14.59 -8.33
C SER A 187 -29.06 14.73 -9.69
N SER A 188 -29.05 13.64 -10.47
CA SER A 188 -28.42 13.64 -11.79
C SER A 188 -29.02 14.69 -12.74
N LYS A 189 -30.31 15.01 -12.60
CA LYS A 189 -30.98 16.07 -13.38
C LYS A 189 -30.39 17.44 -13.03
N THR A 190 -30.19 17.73 -11.74
CA THR A 190 -29.60 18.99 -11.28
C THR A 190 -28.19 19.14 -11.83
N ILE A 191 -27.36 18.09 -11.67
CA ILE A 191 -25.97 18.09 -12.16
C ILE A 191 -25.93 18.28 -13.68
N ALA A 192 -26.75 17.54 -14.44
CA ALA A 192 -26.80 17.65 -15.89
C ALA A 192 -27.17 19.06 -16.36
N ARG A 193 -28.12 19.72 -15.67
CA ARG A 193 -28.53 21.09 -15.97
C ARG A 193 -27.38 22.07 -15.73
N GLU A 194 -26.71 22.00 -14.60
CA GLU A 194 -25.59 22.90 -14.28
C GLU A 194 -24.39 22.68 -15.22
N LEU A 195 -24.09 21.43 -15.60
CA LEU A 195 -23.12 21.12 -16.63
C LEU A 195 -23.46 21.73 -17.96
N PHE A 196 -24.72 21.62 -18.38
CA PHE A 196 -25.18 22.22 -19.62
C PHE A 196 -25.03 23.76 -19.61
N HIS A 197 -25.41 24.43 -18.50
CA HIS A 197 -25.16 25.86 -18.33
C HIS A 197 -23.69 26.24 -18.40
N MET A 198 -22.82 25.38 -17.88
CA MET A 198 -21.36 25.61 -17.98
C MET A 198 -20.88 25.44 -19.43
N PHE A 199 -21.33 24.38 -20.13
CA PHE A 199 -20.91 24.10 -21.51
C PHE A 199 -21.36 25.20 -22.50
N THR A 200 -22.43 25.92 -22.21
CA THR A 200 -22.82 27.09 -23.04
C THR A 200 -21.82 28.26 -22.96
N ARG A 201 -20.94 28.27 -21.96
CA ARG A 201 -19.92 29.31 -21.79
C ARG A 201 -18.52 28.85 -22.17
N THR A 202 -18.20 27.55 -21.93
CA THR A 202 -16.88 27.02 -22.10
C THR A 202 -16.70 26.11 -23.32
N GLY A 203 -17.79 25.76 -23.98
CA GLY A 203 -17.83 24.73 -25.01
C GLY A 203 -18.06 23.33 -24.42
N ILE A 204 -18.39 22.39 -25.31
CA ILE A 204 -18.67 20.98 -24.94
C ILE A 204 -17.36 20.23 -24.91
N PRO A 205 -16.98 19.59 -23.77
CA PRO A 205 -15.73 18.85 -23.67
C PRO A 205 -15.80 17.54 -24.48
N LYS A 206 -14.63 17.06 -24.92
CA LYS A 206 -14.52 15.72 -25.54
C LYS A 206 -14.55 14.61 -24.48
N GLU A 207 -13.96 14.86 -23.31
CA GLU A 207 -13.82 13.87 -22.26
C GLU A 207 -14.19 14.44 -20.89
N ILE A 208 -14.93 13.66 -20.12
CA ILE A 208 -15.26 13.97 -18.71
C ILE A 208 -14.72 12.85 -17.82
N LEU A 209 -13.90 13.23 -16.86
CA LEU A 209 -13.38 12.33 -15.83
C LEU A 209 -14.20 12.49 -14.55
N THR A 210 -14.70 11.37 -14.01
CA THR A 210 -15.47 11.34 -12.77
C THR A 210 -15.05 10.15 -11.90
N ASP A 211 -15.37 10.27 -10.63
CA ASP A 211 -15.42 9.09 -9.78
C ASP A 211 -16.60 8.17 -10.15
N GLN A 212 -16.74 7.05 -9.46
CA GLN A 212 -17.87 6.13 -9.64
C GLN A 212 -19.08 6.50 -8.76
N GLY A 213 -19.20 7.75 -8.34
CA GLY A 213 -20.31 8.23 -7.54
C GLY A 213 -21.67 7.98 -8.21
N THR A 214 -22.67 7.61 -7.41
CA THR A 214 -24.02 7.27 -7.91
C THR A 214 -24.62 8.32 -8.87
N PRO A 215 -24.50 9.64 -8.63
CA PRO A 215 -25.04 10.66 -9.55
C PRO A 215 -24.40 10.60 -10.94
N PHE A 216 -23.08 10.37 -11.00
CA PHE A 216 -22.32 10.33 -12.26
C PHE A 216 -22.51 9.02 -13.02
N MET A 217 -22.88 7.95 -12.32
CA MET A 217 -23.17 6.63 -12.91
C MET A 217 -24.61 6.48 -13.37
N SER A 218 -25.42 7.50 -13.20
CA SER A 218 -26.86 7.48 -13.52
C SER A 218 -27.12 7.37 -15.01
N ARG A 219 -28.35 6.92 -15.36
CA ARG A 219 -28.79 6.87 -16.74
C ARG A 219 -28.83 8.27 -17.37
N VAL A 220 -29.25 9.30 -16.62
CA VAL A 220 -29.32 10.70 -17.10
C VAL A 220 -27.93 11.19 -17.56
N MET A 221 -26.86 10.94 -16.75
CA MET A 221 -25.53 11.34 -17.15
C MET A 221 -25.02 10.58 -18.37
N LYS A 222 -25.32 9.30 -18.46
CA LYS A 222 -24.94 8.48 -19.62
C LYS A 222 -25.61 8.98 -20.90
N GLU A 223 -26.92 9.29 -20.85
CA GLU A 223 -27.64 9.81 -21.98
C GLU A 223 -27.16 11.21 -22.37
N LEU A 224 -26.86 12.09 -21.39
CA LEU A 224 -26.25 13.41 -21.65
C LEU A 224 -24.91 13.27 -22.38
N CYS A 225 -24.00 12.43 -21.85
CA CYS A 225 -22.70 12.21 -22.47
C CYS A 225 -22.83 11.60 -23.87
N LYS A 226 -23.77 10.67 -24.07
CA LYS A 226 -24.07 10.07 -25.39
C LYS A 226 -24.61 11.11 -26.38
N PHE A 227 -25.56 11.91 -25.95
CA PHE A 227 -26.17 12.96 -26.80
C PHE A 227 -25.14 14.01 -27.25
N LEU A 228 -24.27 14.45 -26.33
CA LEU A 228 -23.22 15.42 -26.60
C LEU A 228 -21.93 14.80 -27.15
N GLN A 229 -21.88 13.50 -27.40
CA GLN A 229 -20.69 12.75 -27.85
C GLN A 229 -19.51 12.88 -26.93
N ILE A 230 -19.72 13.01 -25.62
CA ILE A 230 -18.70 13.15 -24.63
C ILE A 230 -18.25 11.75 -24.15
N LYS A 231 -16.96 11.49 -24.19
CA LYS A 231 -16.38 10.24 -23.64
C LYS A 231 -16.27 10.33 -22.12
N GLN A 232 -17.07 9.55 -21.41
CA GLN A 232 -16.98 9.46 -19.96
C GLN A 232 -15.82 8.54 -19.55
N LEU A 233 -14.78 9.12 -19.01
CA LEU A 233 -13.67 8.41 -18.37
C LEU A 233 -14.03 8.17 -16.90
N ARG A 234 -13.77 6.97 -16.42
CA ARG A 234 -14.06 6.59 -15.05
C ARG A 234 -12.76 6.22 -14.35
N THR A 235 -12.58 6.76 -13.17
CA THR A 235 -11.51 6.27 -12.32
C THR A 235 -11.84 4.86 -11.87
N SER A 236 -10.85 3.97 -11.86
CA SER A 236 -11.04 2.70 -11.17
C SER A 236 -11.22 2.98 -9.66
N VAL A 237 -12.06 2.18 -9.02
CA VAL A 237 -12.28 2.29 -7.57
C VAL A 237 -10.90 2.33 -6.89
N TYR A 238 -10.61 3.36 -6.08
CA TYR A 238 -9.32 3.58 -5.41
C TYR A 238 -8.11 3.86 -6.33
N HIS A 239 -8.31 4.58 -7.42
CA HIS A 239 -7.21 5.20 -8.16
C HIS A 239 -7.12 6.70 -7.84
N PRO A 240 -6.54 7.09 -6.70
CA PRO A 240 -6.52 8.49 -6.23
C PRO A 240 -5.74 9.43 -7.16
N GLN A 241 -5.05 8.87 -8.14
CA GLN A 241 -4.17 9.61 -9.05
C GLN A 241 -4.93 10.27 -10.19
N THR A 242 -6.01 9.65 -10.64
CA THR A 242 -6.82 10.15 -11.74
C THR A 242 -7.69 11.34 -11.29
N ASP A 243 -8.17 11.34 -10.04
CA ASP A 243 -8.93 12.43 -9.43
C ASP A 243 -8.09 13.38 -8.58
N GLY A 244 -6.80 13.11 -8.43
CA GLY A 244 -5.90 13.88 -7.56
C GLY A 244 -5.82 15.38 -7.88
N LEU A 245 -6.23 15.79 -9.07
CA LEU A 245 -6.34 17.19 -9.44
C LEU A 245 -7.52 17.86 -8.71
N VAL A 246 -8.72 17.32 -8.86
CA VAL A 246 -9.94 17.86 -8.26
C VAL A 246 -9.95 17.64 -6.74
N GLU A 247 -9.42 16.52 -6.28
CA GLU A 247 -9.30 16.25 -4.84
C GLU A 247 -8.42 17.29 -4.12
N ARG A 248 -7.24 17.61 -4.69
CA ARG A 248 -6.38 18.67 -4.16
C ARG A 248 -7.06 20.03 -4.19
N PHE A 249 -7.76 20.35 -5.27
CA PHE A 249 -8.54 21.56 -5.38
C PHE A 249 -9.63 21.63 -4.31
N ASN A 250 -10.39 20.57 -4.12
CA ASN A 250 -11.44 20.48 -3.09
C ASN A 250 -10.89 20.70 -1.67
N LYS A 251 -9.68 20.20 -1.39
CA LYS A 251 -8.99 20.45 -0.14
C LYS A 251 -8.66 21.94 0.04
N THR A 252 -8.15 22.57 -1.00
CA THR A 252 -7.85 24.01 -1.03
C THR A 252 -9.12 24.83 -0.85
N LEU A 253 -10.17 24.55 -1.63
CA LEU A 253 -11.46 25.25 -1.56
C LEU A 253 -12.09 25.14 -0.17
N LYS A 254 -12.12 23.95 0.42
CA LYS A 254 -12.60 23.74 1.80
C LYS A 254 -11.75 24.53 2.81
N GLY A 255 -10.43 24.59 2.61
CA GLY A 255 -9.52 25.38 3.45
C GLY A 255 -9.79 26.88 3.37
N MET A 256 -10.09 27.40 2.18
CA MET A 256 -10.44 28.81 1.98
C MET A 256 -11.81 29.13 2.57
N LEU A 257 -12.82 28.31 2.29
CA LEU A 257 -14.17 28.49 2.85
C LEU A 257 -14.14 28.57 4.38
N LYS A 258 -13.39 27.70 5.07
CA LYS A 258 -13.23 27.74 6.52
C LYS A 258 -12.71 29.07 7.09
N LYS A 259 -11.99 29.83 6.26
CA LYS A 259 -11.40 31.12 6.69
C LYS A 259 -12.31 32.32 6.48
N VAL A 260 -13.28 32.23 5.56
CA VAL A 260 -14.08 33.38 5.12
C VAL A 260 -15.55 33.27 5.46
N VAL A 261 -16.05 32.07 5.85
CA VAL A 261 -17.45 31.90 6.26
C VAL A 261 -17.74 32.58 7.60
N ASP A 262 -18.96 33.01 7.78
CA ASP A 262 -19.44 33.57 9.04
C ASP A 262 -19.47 32.50 10.15
N LYS A 263 -19.71 32.92 11.39
CA LYS A 263 -19.68 32.04 12.57
C LYS A 263 -20.68 30.88 12.47
N ASP A 264 -21.83 31.10 11.83
CA ASP A 264 -22.85 30.08 11.61
C ASP A 264 -22.62 29.27 10.32
N GLY A 265 -21.67 29.68 9.48
CA GLY A 265 -21.25 28.97 8.28
C GLY A 265 -22.31 28.93 7.17
N ARG A 266 -23.38 29.75 7.22
CA ARG A 266 -24.54 29.66 6.31
C ARG A 266 -24.44 30.51 5.05
N ASN A 267 -23.37 31.29 4.89
CA ASN A 267 -23.14 32.21 3.76
C ASN A 267 -22.15 31.68 2.72
N TRP A 268 -21.69 30.43 2.83
CA TRP A 268 -20.59 29.89 2.02
C TRP A 268 -20.89 29.91 0.51
N ASP A 269 -22.16 29.73 0.11
CA ASP A 269 -22.57 29.71 -1.29
C ASP A 269 -22.52 31.10 -1.95
N CYS A 270 -22.64 32.17 -1.17
CA CYS A 270 -22.46 33.54 -1.64
C CYS A 270 -20.98 33.89 -1.83
N LEU A 271 -20.10 33.21 -1.10
CA LEU A 271 -18.65 33.47 -1.13
C LEU A 271 -17.93 32.74 -2.25
N LEU A 272 -18.54 31.67 -2.83
CA LEU A 272 -17.92 30.87 -3.90
C LEU A 272 -17.40 31.70 -5.06
N PRO A 273 -18.15 32.67 -5.64
CA PRO A 273 -17.65 33.47 -6.76
C PRO A 273 -16.38 34.23 -6.45
N TYR A 274 -16.26 34.77 -5.24
CA TYR A 274 -15.07 35.52 -4.81
C TYR A 274 -13.86 34.58 -4.65
N LEU A 275 -14.07 33.39 -4.08
CA LEU A 275 -13.03 32.40 -3.96
C LEU A 275 -12.57 31.85 -5.31
N MET A 276 -13.51 31.64 -6.23
CA MET A 276 -13.19 31.23 -7.60
C MET A 276 -12.37 32.29 -8.32
N PHE A 277 -12.70 33.57 -8.19
CA PHE A 277 -11.89 34.66 -8.74
C PHE A 277 -10.47 34.65 -8.18
N ALA A 278 -10.32 34.60 -6.87
CA ALA A 278 -9.02 34.56 -6.20
C ALA A 278 -8.12 33.37 -6.65
N ILE A 279 -8.72 32.19 -6.87
CA ILE A 279 -7.98 31.01 -7.34
C ILE A 279 -7.60 31.16 -8.83
N ARG A 280 -8.48 31.73 -9.65
CA ARG A 280 -8.25 31.90 -11.08
C ARG A 280 -7.19 32.95 -11.39
N GLU A 281 -7.00 33.94 -10.52
CA GLU A 281 -6.05 35.04 -10.66
C GLU A 281 -4.60 34.61 -10.36
N VAL A 282 -4.40 33.66 -9.46
CA VAL A 282 -3.07 33.32 -8.94
C VAL A 282 -2.43 32.18 -9.75
N PRO A 283 -1.12 32.26 -10.09
CA PRO A 283 -0.41 31.17 -10.76
C PRO A 283 -0.50 29.84 -10.03
N GLN A 284 -0.75 28.78 -10.76
CA GLN A 284 -0.78 27.40 -10.23
C GLN A 284 0.61 26.76 -10.33
N ALA A 285 1.05 26.11 -9.27
CA ALA A 285 2.38 25.51 -9.20
C ALA A 285 2.66 24.48 -10.32
N SER A 286 1.60 23.83 -10.85
CA SER A 286 1.74 22.81 -11.91
C SER A 286 1.82 23.39 -13.32
N THR A 287 1.42 24.64 -13.53
CA THR A 287 1.44 25.31 -14.84
C THR A 287 2.39 26.49 -14.86
N GLY A 288 2.68 27.10 -13.72
CA GLY A 288 3.45 28.34 -13.60
C GLY A 288 2.66 29.60 -13.94
N PHE A 289 1.43 29.48 -14.42
CA PHE A 289 0.57 30.56 -14.88
C PHE A 289 -0.79 30.53 -14.18
N SER A 290 -1.50 31.66 -14.20
CA SER A 290 -2.83 31.70 -13.64
C SER A 290 -3.85 30.98 -14.56
N PRO A 291 -4.87 30.29 -14.01
CA PRO A 291 -5.89 29.66 -14.81
C PRO A 291 -6.65 30.63 -15.73
N PHE A 292 -6.84 31.86 -15.27
CA PHE A 292 -7.48 32.90 -16.06
C PHE A 292 -6.65 33.29 -17.28
N GLU A 293 -5.33 33.46 -17.09
CA GLU A 293 -4.40 33.81 -18.16
C GLU A 293 -4.34 32.73 -19.24
N LEU A 294 -4.28 31.45 -18.82
CA LEU A 294 -4.25 30.33 -19.76
C LEU A 294 -5.56 30.15 -20.55
N LEU A 295 -6.68 30.59 -19.99
CA LEU A 295 -7.98 30.50 -20.69
C LEU A 295 -8.23 31.70 -21.59
N TYR A 296 -7.95 32.91 -21.11
CA TYR A 296 -8.34 34.15 -21.78
C TYR A 296 -7.17 34.89 -22.44
N GLY A 297 -5.94 34.39 -22.39
CA GLY A 297 -4.75 34.99 -22.99
C GLY A 297 -4.35 36.33 -22.38
N ARG A 298 -4.94 36.76 -21.27
CA ARG A 298 -4.66 38.01 -20.58
C ARG A 298 -4.72 37.86 -19.08
N HIS A 299 -4.07 38.76 -18.35
CA HIS A 299 -4.23 38.82 -16.89
C HIS A 299 -5.65 39.29 -16.51
N PRO A 300 -6.23 38.75 -15.43
CA PRO A 300 -7.44 39.32 -14.85
C PRO A 300 -7.12 40.70 -14.26
N ARG A 301 -8.01 41.67 -14.41
CA ARG A 301 -7.93 42.93 -13.66
C ARG A 301 -8.57 42.71 -12.30
N GLY A 302 -7.74 42.57 -11.24
CA GLY A 302 -8.15 42.34 -9.87
C GLY A 302 -8.22 43.62 -9.04
N LEU A 303 -8.50 43.46 -7.73
CA LEU A 303 -8.58 44.59 -6.79
C LEU A 303 -7.24 45.32 -6.64
N LEU A 304 -6.12 44.59 -6.72
CA LEU A 304 -4.78 45.20 -6.63
C LEU A 304 -4.48 46.07 -7.86
N ASP A 305 -4.92 45.64 -9.05
CA ASP A 305 -4.78 46.45 -10.27
C ASP A 305 -5.60 47.74 -10.20
N VAL A 306 -6.85 47.64 -9.71
CA VAL A 306 -7.70 48.81 -9.46
C VAL A 306 -7.04 49.78 -8.47
N ALA A 307 -6.48 49.29 -7.39
CA ALA A 307 -5.80 50.11 -6.41
C ALA A 307 -4.55 50.78 -7.04
N LYS A 308 -3.74 50.00 -7.77
CA LYS A 308 -2.57 50.50 -8.47
C LYS A 308 -2.92 51.61 -9.49
N GLU A 309 -3.90 51.37 -10.36
CA GLU A 309 -4.39 52.34 -11.35
C GLU A 309 -4.90 53.62 -10.67
N THR A 310 -5.60 53.50 -9.54
CA THR A 310 -6.09 54.62 -8.75
C THR A 310 -4.94 55.48 -8.20
N TRP A 311 -3.86 54.82 -7.73
CA TRP A 311 -2.72 55.54 -7.14
C TRP A 311 -1.78 56.13 -8.19
N GLU A 312 -1.62 55.47 -9.36
CA GLU A 312 -0.75 55.92 -10.44
C GLU A 312 -1.45 57.04 -11.26
N SER A 313 -2.76 57.18 -11.16
CA SER A 313 -3.55 58.17 -11.93
C SER A 313 -3.35 58.09 -13.46
N GLU A 314 -2.85 56.95 -13.94
CA GLU A 314 -2.63 56.71 -15.36
C GLU A 314 -3.86 56.05 -16.02
N SER A 315 -4.25 56.59 -17.19
CA SER A 315 -5.25 55.92 -18.04
C SER A 315 -4.55 54.90 -18.94
N THR A 316 -4.98 53.66 -18.88
CA THR A 316 -4.51 52.61 -19.78
C THR A 316 -4.82 53.00 -21.23
N PRO A 317 -3.85 53.01 -22.15
CA PRO A 317 -4.09 53.36 -23.53
C PRO A 317 -5.10 52.40 -24.18
N TYR A 318 -6.06 52.94 -24.90
CA TYR A 318 -7.04 52.17 -25.65
C TYR A 318 -6.33 51.37 -26.76
N LYS A 319 -6.39 50.03 -26.70
CA LYS A 319 -5.99 49.15 -27.79
C LYS A 319 -7.18 48.81 -28.68
N SER A 320 -6.96 48.71 -29.98
CA SER A 320 -8.00 48.22 -30.89
C SER A 320 -8.30 46.73 -30.58
N VAL A 321 -9.51 46.26 -30.91
CA VAL A 321 -9.88 44.85 -30.75
C VAL A 321 -8.94 43.92 -31.52
N VAL A 322 -8.46 44.35 -32.69
CA VAL A 322 -7.53 43.57 -33.51
C VAL A 322 -6.17 43.43 -32.86
N GLU A 323 -5.61 44.50 -32.33
CA GLU A 323 -4.35 44.50 -31.58
C GLU A 323 -4.49 43.64 -30.31
N HIS A 324 -5.61 43.75 -29.61
CA HIS A 324 -5.86 42.91 -28.42
C HIS A 324 -5.90 41.41 -28.75
N ILE A 325 -6.54 41.02 -29.86
CA ILE A 325 -6.58 39.61 -30.30
C ILE A 325 -5.19 39.12 -30.71
N ALA A 326 -4.42 39.94 -31.45
CA ALA A 326 -3.06 39.61 -31.84
C ALA A 326 -2.15 39.42 -30.62
N ASP A 327 -2.13 40.37 -29.67
CA ASP A 327 -1.40 40.25 -28.41
C ASP A 327 -1.76 38.98 -27.61
N MET A 328 -3.05 38.63 -27.58
CA MET A 328 -3.55 37.45 -26.89
C MET A 328 -3.07 36.15 -27.57
N GLN A 329 -3.10 36.09 -28.90
CA GLN A 329 -2.63 34.95 -29.68
C GLN A 329 -1.12 34.75 -29.51
N ASP A 330 -0.34 35.81 -29.65
CA ASP A 330 1.11 35.79 -29.46
C ASP A 330 1.50 35.35 -28.06
N ARG A 331 0.80 35.86 -27.08
CA ARG A 331 1.03 35.47 -25.68
C ARG A 331 0.72 33.99 -25.44
N LEU A 332 -0.41 33.48 -25.89
CA LEU A 332 -0.76 32.07 -25.78
C LEU A 332 0.25 31.20 -26.53
N ALA A 333 0.69 31.59 -27.72
CA ALA A 333 1.72 30.87 -28.47
C ALA A 333 3.05 30.75 -27.71
N MET A 334 3.47 31.80 -26.99
CA MET A 334 4.68 31.80 -26.17
C MET A 334 4.51 30.98 -24.86
N VAL A 335 3.32 31.05 -24.24
CA VAL A 335 3.09 30.50 -22.90
C VAL A 335 2.80 28.99 -22.94
N MET A 336 2.07 28.50 -23.96
CA MET A 336 1.62 27.09 -24.00
C MET A 336 2.76 26.07 -23.99
N PRO A 337 3.90 26.25 -24.68
CA PRO A 337 5.05 25.35 -24.58
C PRO A 337 5.61 25.28 -23.16
N LEU A 338 5.71 26.42 -22.46
CA LEU A 338 6.20 26.51 -21.09
C LEU A 338 5.26 25.81 -20.11
N VAL A 339 3.95 25.98 -20.29
CA VAL A 339 2.93 25.27 -19.51
C VAL A 339 3.08 23.77 -19.65
N ARG A 340 3.24 23.27 -20.88
CA ARG A 340 3.47 21.86 -21.14
C ARG A 340 4.71 21.33 -20.40
N GLU A 341 5.80 22.08 -20.48
CA GLU A 341 7.05 21.71 -19.79
C GLU A 341 6.85 21.66 -18.27
N HIS A 342 6.26 22.68 -17.67
CA HIS A 342 5.96 22.73 -16.24
C HIS A 342 5.05 21.58 -15.81
N MET A 343 4.02 21.25 -16.60
CA MET A 343 3.13 20.14 -16.32
C MET A 343 3.86 18.79 -16.35
N LEU A 344 4.75 18.56 -17.31
CA LEU A 344 5.57 17.35 -17.38
C LEU A 344 6.50 17.25 -16.18
N GLN A 345 7.21 18.34 -15.84
CA GLN A 345 8.09 18.39 -14.68
C GLN A 345 7.32 18.13 -13.37
N ALA A 346 6.12 18.69 -13.22
CA ALA A 346 5.26 18.45 -12.05
C ALA A 346 4.80 16.99 -11.99
N GLN A 347 4.46 16.36 -13.12
CA GLN A 347 4.10 14.94 -13.19
C GLN A 347 5.30 14.04 -12.84
N GLU A 348 6.49 14.34 -13.34
CA GLU A 348 7.71 13.59 -13.01
C GLU A 348 8.06 13.70 -11.53
N ALA A 349 8.01 14.90 -10.97
CA ALA A 349 8.26 15.12 -9.54
C ALA A 349 7.24 14.34 -8.68
N GLN A 350 5.97 14.36 -9.05
CA GLN A 350 4.92 13.59 -8.38
C GLN A 350 5.17 12.09 -8.50
N SER A 351 5.51 11.60 -9.69
CA SER A 351 5.83 10.19 -9.95
C SER A 351 7.05 9.75 -9.13
N ARG A 352 8.10 10.56 -9.08
CA ARG A 352 9.31 10.26 -8.30
C ARG A 352 9.02 10.09 -6.81
N ILE A 353 8.24 11.00 -6.23
CA ILE A 353 7.85 10.93 -4.81
C ILE A 353 6.97 9.70 -4.55
N TYR A 354 5.98 9.48 -5.41
CA TYR A 354 5.03 8.37 -5.26
C TYR A 354 5.72 7.02 -5.43
N ASN A 355 6.61 6.89 -6.41
CA ASN A 355 7.25 5.63 -6.76
C ASN A 355 8.36 5.20 -5.80
N ARG A 356 8.79 6.04 -4.85
CA ARG A 356 9.77 5.67 -3.81
C ARG A 356 9.37 4.41 -3.03
N SER A 357 8.08 4.23 -2.77
CA SER A 357 7.53 3.07 -2.06
C SER A 357 6.72 2.13 -2.96
N ALA A 358 6.72 2.38 -4.26
CA ALA A 358 5.97 1.57 -5.20
C ALA A 358 6.72 0.27 -5.53
N ARG A 359 5.95 -0.81 -5.76
CA ARG A 359 6.46 -2.09 -6.27
C ARG A 359 5.61 -2.55 -7.43
N VAL A 360 6.25 -2.97 -8.50
CA VAL A 360 5.54 -3.58 -9.63
C VAL A 360 4.92 -4.89 -9.15
N ARG A 361 3.63 -5.03 -9.37
CA ARG A 361 2.88 -6.27 -9.13
C ARG A 361 2.10 -6.60 -10.37
N THR A 362 2.32 -7.79 -10.87
CA THR A 362 1.64 -8.31 -12.07
C THR A 362 0.93 -9.61 -11.72
N PHE A 363 -0.22 -9.81 -12.34
CA PHE A 363 -1.01 -11.02 -12.25
C PHE A 363 -1.28 -11.56 -13.66
N GLN A 364 -1.44 -12.86 -13.77
CA GLN A 364 -1.79 -13.52 -15.04
C GLN A 364 -3.26 -13.96 -15.01
N PRO A 365 -3.92 -14.11 -16.17
CA PRO A 365 -5.20 -14.81 -16.24
C PRO A 365 -5.10 -16.19 -15.60
N GLY A 366 -6.10 -16.54 -14.77
CA GLY A 366 -6.12 -17.77 -13.97
C GLY A 366 -5.54 -17.62 -12.56
N ASP A 367 -4.82 -16.54 -12.25
CA ASP A 367 -4.33 -16.31 -10.90
C ASP A 367 -5.48 -16.14 -9.89
N ARG A 368 -5.36 -16.82 -8.75
CA ARG A 368 -6.30 -16.66 -7.63
C ARG A 368 -5.93 -15.48 -6.76
N VAL A 369 -6.91 -14.62 -6.51
CA VAL A 369 -6.68 -13.34 -5.84
C VAL A 369 -7.75 -13.01 -4.81
N LEU A 370 -7.37 -12.19 -3.84
CA LEU A 370 -8.30 -11.49 -2.95
C LEU A 370 -8.49 -10.06 -3.46
N VAL A 371 -9.70 -9.57 -3.36
CA VAL A 371 -10.07 -8.21 -3.73
C VAL A 371 -10.46 -7.42 -2.49
N LEU A 372 -9.89 -6.23 -2.34
CA LEU A 372 -10.25 -5.29 -1.28
C LEU A 372 -11.59 -4.64 -1.62
N VAL A 373 -12.57 -4.84 -0.76
CA VAL A 373 -13.87 -4.20 -0.87
C VAL A 373 -14.04 -3.25 0.31
N PRO A 374 -14.20 -1.96 0.06
CA PRO A 374 -14.47 -0.99 1.10
C PRO A 374 -15.92 -1.17 1.59
N THR A 375 -16.12 -2.07 2.52
CA THR A 375 -17.39 -2.22 3.21
C THR A 375 -17.36 -1.41 4.50
N VAL A 376 -18.37 -0.58 4.67
CA VAL A 376 -18.53 0.32 5.85
C VAL A 376 -19.38 -0.33 6.93
N GLU A 377 -19.96 -1.52 6.68
CA GLU A 377 -21.00 -2.10 7.51
C GLU A 377 -20.54 -2.57 8.91
N SER A 378 -19.31 -2.98 9.06
CA SER A 378 -18.77 -3.36 10.37
C SER A 378 -17.24 -3.36 10.40
N LYS A 379 -16.67 -2.94 11.55
CA LYS A 379 -15.21 -3.00 11.81
C LYS A 379 -14.69 -4.45 11.92
N PHE A 380 -15.57 -5.41 12.15
CA PHE A 380 -15.24 -6.84 12.31
C PHE A 380 -15.26 -7.61 11.00
N LEU A 381 -15.84 -7.06 9.93
CA LEU A 381 -15.86 -7.75 8.65
C LEU A 381 -14.49 -7.69 7.96
N ALA A 382 -14.13 -8.83 7.36
CA ALA A 382 -12.91 -8.94 6.59
C ALA A 382 -12.96 -7.97 5.38
N LYS A 383 -11.91 -7.17 5.24
CA LYS A 383 -11.79 -6.20 4.13
C LYS A 383 -11.52 -6.88 2.79
N TRP A 384 -10.88 -8.05 2.81
CA TRP A 384 -10.54 -8.82 1.62
C TRP A 384 -11.57 -9.89 1.37
N GLN A 385 -12.02 -9.99 0.12
CA GLN A 385 -13.02 -10.97 -0.33
C GLN A 385 -12.44 -11.87 -1.42
N GLY A 386 -12.91 -13.10 -1.51
CA GLY A 386 -12.44 -14.13 -2.41
C GLY A 386 -12.10 -15.44 -1.69
N PRO A 387 -11.31 -16.33 -2.30
CA PRO A 387 -10.51 -16.11 -3.51
C PRO A 387 -11.35 -16.01 -4.79
N TYR A 388 -10.95 -15.10 -5.67
CA TYR A 388 -11.51 -14.89 -7.01
C TYR A 388 -10.44 -15.15 -8.05
N GLU A 389 -10.83 -15.26 -9.32
CA GLU A 389 -9.92 -15.55 -10.44
C GLU A 389 -9.76 -14.34 -11.35
N ILE A 390 -8.55 -14.07 -11.81
CA ILE A 390 -8.24 -13.08 -12.83
C ILE A 390 -8.68 -13.63 -14.19
N ILE A 391 -9.58 -12.90 -14.87
CA ILE A 391 -10.03 -13.26 -16.22
C ILE A 391 -9.06 -12.67 -17.26
N GLU A 392 -8.73 -11.38 -17.12
CA GLU A 392 -8.00 -10.63 -18.14
C GLU A 392 -7.28 -9.43 -17.50
N ARG A 393 -6.13 -9.08 -18.07
CA ARG A 393 -5.40 -7.84 -17.77
C ARG A 393 -5.81 -6.75 -18.75
N ILE A 394 -6.28 -5.62 -18.24
CA ILE A 394 -6.71 -4.47 -19.04
C ILE A 394 -5.75 -3.29 -18.79
N GLY A 395 -4.84 -3.06 -19.74
CA GLY A 395 -3.76 -2.08 -19.60
C GLY A 395 -2.70 -2.49 -18.59
N GLU A 396 -1.98 -1.52 -18.00
CA GLU A 396 -0.82 -1.81 -17.16
C GLU A 396 -1.19 -2.20 -15.72
N VAL A 397 -2.26 -1.61 -15.18
CA VAL A 397 -2.57 -1.65 -13.75
C VAL A 397 -3.99 -2.13 -13.42
N ASN A 398 -4.81 -2.47 -14.41
CA ASN A 398 -6.18 -2.90 -14.19
C ASN A 398 -6.39 -4.36 -14.58
N TYR A 399 -7.23 -5.06 -13.82
CA TYR A 399 -7.52 -6.47 -13.97
C TYR A 399 -9.03 -6.72 -13.89
N LYS A 400 -9.54 -7.51 -14.79
CA LYS A 400 -10.91 -8.01 -14.78
C LYS A 400 -10.96 -9.28 -13.95
N VAL A 401 -11.78 -9.29 -12.91
CA VAL A 401 -11.85 -10.36 -11.91
C VAL A 401 -13.23 -11.01 -11.94
N SER A 402 -13.27 -12.34 -11.94
CA SER A 402 -14.49 -13.15 -11.82
C SER A 402 -14.97 -13.19 -10.38
N GLN A 403 -16.24 -12.89 -10.14
CA GLN A 403 -16.89 -12.88 -8.82
C GLN A 403 -18.23 -13.61 -8.87
N PRO A 404 -18.25 -14.97 -8.95
CA PRO A 404 -19.46 -15.76 -9.17
C PRO A 404 -20.53 -15.57 -8.09
N ASP A 405 -20.13 -15.26 -6.87
CA ASP A 405 -20.95 -15.05 -5.67
C ASP A 405 -21.54 -13.64 -5.56
N ARG A 406 -21.27 -12.75 -6.53
CA ARG A 406 -21.80 -11.39 -6.52
C ARG A 406 -22.81 -11.12 -7.63
N ARG A 407 -23.64 -10.08 -7.43
CA ARG A 407 -24.61 -9.63 -8.44
C ARG A 407 -23.96 -9.28 -9.77
N LYS A 408 -22.74 -8.69 -9.75
CA LYS A 408 -21.91 -8.48 -10.93
C LYS A 408 -20.86 -9.58 -10.97
N LYS A 409 -21.04 -10.54 -11.88
CA LYS A 409 -20.13 -11.70 -12.00
C LYS A 409 -18.71 -11.35 -12.41
N GLU A 410 -18.51 -10.18 -13.02
CA GLU A 410 -17.22 -9.68 -13.48
C GLU A 410 -17.07 -8.21 -13.12
N GLN A 411 -15.91 -7.81 -12.62
CA GLN A 411 -15.64 -6.42 -12.25
C GLN A 411 -14.18 -6.06 -12.49
N LEU A 412 -13.95 -4.79 -12.86
CA LEU A 412 -12.62 -4.24 -13.07
C LEU A 412 -12.06 -3.71 -11.76
N TYR A 413 -10.85 -4.13 -11.42
CA TYR A 413 -10.12 -3.68 -10.24
C TYR A 413 -8.73 -3.18 -10.60
N HIS A 414 -8.30 -2.13 -9.92
CA HIS A 414 -6.91 -1.69 -9.96
C HIS A 414 -6.02 -2.63 -9.15
N VAL A 415 -4.78 -2.85 -9.59
CA VAL A 415 -3.81 -3.75 -8.94
C VAL A 415 -3.59 -3.47 -7.45
N ASN A 416 -3.76 -2.21 -7.00
CA ASN A 416 -3.66 -1.85 -5.58
C ASN A 416 -4.78 -2.44 -4.71
N LEU A 417 -5.90 -2.83 -5.32
CA LEU A 417 -7.02 -3.48 -4.66
C LEU A 417 -6.98 -5.00 -4.75
N ILE A 418 -5.93 -5.55 -5.32
CA ILE A 418 -5.77 -6.99 -5.56
C ILE A 418 -4.57 -7.49 -4.76
N LYS A 419 -4.72 -8.67 -4.20
CA LYS A 419 -3.68 -9.39 -3.47
C LYS A 419 -3.69 -10.85 -3.91
N SER A 420 -2.51 -11.46 -4.14
CA SER A 420 -2.42 -12.87 -4.45
C SER A 420 -2.99 -13.72 -3.30
N TRP A 421 -3.75 -14.74 -3.67
CA TRP A 421 -4.19 -15.78 -2.77
C TRP A 421 -3.13 -16.87 -2.71
N LYS A 422 -2.82 -17.32 -1.49
CA LYS A 422 -1.94 -18.47 -1.27
C LYS A 422 -2.80 -19.67 -0.91
N ASP A 423 -2.83 -20.67 -1.78
CA ASP A 423 -3.48 -21.94 -1.48
C ASP A 423 -2.71 -22.69 -0.40
N ARG A 424 -3.44 -23.45 0.43
CA ARG A 424 -2.85 -24.28 1.45
C ARG A 424 -2.15 -25.45 0.76
N GLN A 425 -0.82 -25.44 0.75
CA GLN A 425 -0.02 -26.54 0.21
C GLN A 425 -0.07 -27.74 1.14
N ALA A 426 0.12 -28.94 0.58
CA ALA A 426 0.44 -30.11 1.38
C ALA A 426 1.75 -29.81 2.14
N LEU A 427 1.82 -30.22 3.41
CA LEU A 427 3.05 -30.11 4.19
C LEU A 427 4.17 -30.80 3.41
N SER A 428 5.30 -30.13 3.29
CA SER A 428 6.44 -30.61 2.52
C SER A 428 6.89 -31.93 3.12
N ALA A 429 6.90 -32.99 2.29
CA ALA A 429 7.65 -34.19 2.60
C ALA A 429 9.14 -33.85 2.42
N TYR A 430 9.71 -33.11 3.37
CA TYR A 430 11.15 -32.92 3.39
C TYR A 430 11.81 -34.25 3.71
N SER A 431 12.14 -35.01 2.65
CA SER A 431 13.23 -35.98 2.69
C SER A 431 14.52 -35.17 2.71
N THR A 432 14.86 -34.67 3.87
CA THR A 432 16.11 -33.95 4.02
C THR A 432 17.08 -34.79 4.80
N ALA A 433 18.27 -34.87 4.28
CA ALA A 433 19.39 -34.82 5.18
C ALA A 433 19.06 -33.78 6.25
N VAL A 434 18.79 -34.19 7.47
CA VAL A 434 18.91 -33.33 8.62
C VAL A 434 20.40 -33.02 8.67
N GLU A 435 20.84 -32.04 7.88
CA GLU A 435 21.81 -31.16 8.45
C GLU A 435 21.06 -30.64 9.68
N VAL A 436 21.45 -31.12 10.84
CA VAL A 436 21.18 -30.43 12.10
C VAL A 436 21.59 -28.99 11.75
N GLU A 437 20.59 -28.10 11.55
CA GLU A 437 20.93 -26.69 11.38
C GLU A 437 21.63 -26.31 12.67
N ILE A 438 22.94 -26.47 12.62
CA ILE A 438 23.84 -25.77 13.52
C ILE A 438 23.39 -24.33 13.43
N PRO A 439 23.01 -23.67 14.55
CA PRO A 439 22.38 -22.37 14.55
C PRO A 439 23.11 -21.48 13.56
N HIS A 440 22.35 -20.97 12.61
CA HIS A 440 22.78 -20.30 11.40
C HIS A 440 23.94 -19.35 11.69
N VAL A 441 25.13 -19.76 11.34
CA VAL A 441 26.18 -18.79 11.05
C VAL A 441 25.66 -18.06 9.84
N PRO A 442 25.38 -16.72 9.90
CA PRO A 442 24.87 -15.99 8.77
C PRO A 442 25.73 -16.36 7.58
N GLU A 443 25.06 -16.69 6.45
CA GLU A 443 25.71 -17.16 5.23
C GLU A 443 26.73 -16.12 4.80
N VAL A 444 27.94 -16.25 5.32
CA VAL A 444 29.06 -15.40 4.94
C VAL A 444 29.38 -15.83 3.52
N LYS A 445 29.01 -14.99 2.57
CA LYS A 445 29.36 -15.21 1.16
C LYS A 445 30.88 -15.26 1.04
N VAL A 446 31.41 -16.44 1.02
CA VAL A 446 32.83 -16.70 0.83
C VAL A 446 33.13 -16.41 -0.64
N ALA A 447 34.12 -15.59 -0.92
CA ALA A 447 34.48 -15.20 -2.29
C ALA A 447 34.73 -16.45 -3.17
N GLU A 448 34.19 -16.44 -4.38
CA GLU A 448 34.30 -17.56 -5.33
C GLU A 448 35.76 -17.87 -5.74
N THR A 449 36.65 -16.90 -5.54
CA THR A 449 38.07 -16.97 -5.85
C THR A 449 38.91 -17.86 -4.91
N LEU A 450 38.33 -18.33 -3.79
CA LEU A 450 39.05 -19.17 -2.81
C LEU A 450 39.06 -20.65 -3.25
N THR A 451 40.15 -21.33 -3.04
CA THR A 451 40.31 -22.79 -3.25
C THR A 451 39.44 -23.56 -2.26
N ASN A 452 39.08 -24.81 -2.60
CA ASN A 452 38.25 -25.65 -1.73
C ASN A 452 38.87 -25.86 -0.32
N SER A 453 40.20 -25.94 -0.21
CA SER A 453 40.92 -26.02 1.07
C SER A 453 40.74 -24.73 1.90
N GLN A 454 40.89 -23.57 1.27
CA GLN A 454 40.69 -22.28 1.94
C GLN A 454 39.24 -22.04 2.33
N LYS A 455 38.26 -22.52 1.55
CA LYS A 455 36.85 -22.49 1.92
C LYS A 455 36.54 -23.34 3.15
N GLN A 456 37.26 -24.47 3.28
CA GLN A 456 37.10 -25.36 4.43
C GLN A 456 37.73 -24.79 5.68
N GLU A 457 38.94 -24.23 5.60
CA GLU A 457 39.58 -23.51 6.70
C GLU A 457 38.77 -22.33 7.20
N MET A 458 38.18 -21.58 6.29
CA MET A 458 37.28 -20.46 6.63
C MET A 458 36.03 -20.95 7.35
N ARG A 459 35.42 -22.05 6.90
CA ARG A 459 34.27 -22.66 7.59
C ARG A 459 34.61 -23.12 8.99
N GLU A 460 35.77 -23.77 9.18
CA GLU A 460 36.22 -24.21 10.46
C GLU A 460 36.52 -23.01 11.39
N PHE A 461 37.09 -21.92 10.85
CA PHE A 461 37.29 -20.68 11.57
C PHE A 461 35.99 -20.04 12.04
N LEU A 462 34.97 -19.97 11.17
CA LEU A 462 33.66 -19.44 11.49
C LEU A 462 32.94 -20.29 12.55
N ILE A 463 33.06 -21.62 12.47
CA ILE A 463 32.50 -22.55 13.48
C ILE A 463 33.17 -22.37 14.81
N ARG A 464 34.52 -22.24 14.85
CA ARG A 464 35.30 -22.08 16.07
C ARG A 464 35.05 -20.75 16.78
N ASN A 465 34.71 -19.71 16.00
CA ASN A 465 34.44 -18.35 16.50
C ASN A 465 32.95 -17.97 16.47
N ARG A 466 32.04 -18.95 16.44
CA ARG A 466 30.59 -18.73 16.31
C ARG A 466 29.98 -17.79 17.36
N GLN A 467 30.60 -17.63 18.52
CA GLN A 467 30.15 -16.71 19.59
C GLN A 467 30.21 -15.23 19.17
N ILE A 468 31.05 -14.90 18.18
CA ILE A 468 31.16 -13.53 17.63
C ILE A 468 30.05 -13.20 16.64
N PHE A 469 29.43 -14.24 16.06
CA PHE A 469 28.38 -14.12 15.02
C PHE A 469 26.99 -14.42 15.60
N SER A 470 26.57 -13.69 16.63
CA SER A 470 25.23 -13.83 17.19
C SER A 470 24.29 -12.76 16.61
N ASP A 471 23.00 -13.10 16.39
CA ASP A 471 21.97 -12.16 15.96
C ASP A 471 21.62 -11.09 17.03
N GLN A 472 22.27 -11.14 18.18
CA GLN A 472 22.15 -10.13 19.22
C GLN A 472 23.39 -9.24 19.24
N PRO A 473 23.26 -7.91 19.17
CA PRO A 473 24.38 -7.00 19.33
C PRO A 473 25.03 -7.22 20.71
N GLY A 474 26.26 -7.75 20.72
CA GLY A 474 27.05 -7.88 21.93
C GLY A 474 27.87 -6.63 22.19
N LEU A 475 28.14 -6.32 23.45
CA LEU A 475 29.13 -5.32 23.85
C LEU A 475 30.53 -5.94 23.66
N THR A 476 31.36 -5.35 22.80
CA THR A 476 32.76 -5.74 22.70
C THR A 476 33.63 -4.76 23.47
N GLU A 477 34.44 -5.28 24.39
CA GLU A 477 35.43 -4.48 25.13
C GLU A 477 36.76 -4.34 24.35
N MET A 478 36.89 -5.05 23.21
CA MET A 478 38.15 -5.12 22.48
C MET A 478 38.43 -3.95 21.54
N ILE A 479 37.40 -3.24 21.09
CA ILE A 479 37.56 -2.12 20.15
C ILE A 479 36.63 -0.97 20.56
N LYS A 480 37.21 0.17 20.94
CA LYS A 480 36.48 1.43 21.07
C LYS A 480 36.42 2.08 19.69
N HIS A 481 35.22 2.31 19.17
CA HIS A 481 35.02 3.06 17.95
C HIS A 481 34.88 4.56 18.28
N ASP A 482 35.93 5.33 17.97
CA ASP A 482 35.85 6.78 17.99
C ASP A 482 35.34 7.27 16.65
N ILE A 483 34.13 7.83 16.63
CA ILE A 483 33.59 8.48 15.43
C ILE A 483 34.20 9.87 15.37
N ILE A 484 35.23 10.05 14.55
CA ILE A 484 35.85 11.36 14.30
C ILE A 484 34.94 12.14 13.37
N THR A 485 34.16 13.07 13.91
CA THR A 485 33.45 14.07 13.12
C THR A 485 34.36 15.28 12.93
N GLY A 486 34.50 15.75 11.70
CA GLY A 486 35.22 16.97 11.41
C GLY A 486 34.66 18.19 12.16
N PRO A 487 35.47 19.20 12.51
CA PRO A 487 35.02 20.36 13.27
C PRO A 487 33.90 21.09 12.52
N GLY A 488 32.73 21.21 13.17
CA GLY A 488 31.54 21.90 12.64
C GLY A 488 30.44 21.03 12.01
N VAL A 489 30.60 19.73 11.93
CA VAL A 489 29.55 18.83 11.43
C VAL A 489 28.54 18.52 12.53
N LYS A 490 27.37 19.14 12.49
CA LYS A 490 26.20 18.75 13.33
C LYS A 490 25.51 17.58 12.68
N VAL A 491 25.66 16.39 13.26
CA VAL A 491 24.86 15.20 12.88
C VAL A 491 23.46 15.36 13.50
N ASN A 492 22.51 15.82 12.72
CA ASN A 492 21.12 16.00 13.16
C ASN A 492 20.30 14.78 12.73
N VAL A 493 20.53 13.63 13.37
CA VAL A 493 19.68 12.44 13.19
C VAL A 493 18.61 12.48 14.28
N ARG A 494 17.32 12.41 13.87
CA ARG A 494 16.23 12.29 14.84
C ARG A 494 16.47 11.04 15.69
N PRO A 495 16.47 11.16 17.03
CA PRO A 495 16.71 10.00 17.90
C PRO A 495 15.63 8.95 17.67
N TYR A 496 16.04 7.69 17.51
CA TYR A 496 15.12 6.57 17.52
C TYR A 496 14.36 6.55 18.85
N ARG A 497 13.05 6.25 18.80
CA ARG A 497 12.26 6.04 20.02
C ARG A 497 12.82 4.79 20.72
N ILE A 498 13.52 5.01 21.81
CA ILE A 498 14.00 3.93 22.67
C ILE A 498 12.79 3.41 23.47
N PRO A 499 12.51 2.10 23.44
CA PRO A 499 11.45 1.51 24.25
C PRO A 499 11.67 1.86 25.74
N GLU A 500 10.58 2.15 26.47
CA GLU A 500 10.59 2.60 27.86
C GLU A 500 11.43 1.69 28.78
N ALA A 501 11.37 0.37 28.56
CA ALA A 501 12.13 -0.63 29.29
C ALA A 501 13.66 -0.54 29.10
N ARG A 502 14.18 0.23 28.15
CA ARG A 502 15.62 0.42 27.88
C ARG A 502 16.12 1.83 28.18
N ARG A 503 15.28 2.75 28.62
CA ARG A 503 15.68 4.15 28.90
C ARG A 503 16.68 4.24 30.05
N GLN A 504 16.57 3.38 31.06
CA GLN A 504 17.49 3.35 32.19
C GLN A 504 18.89 2.80 31.87
N ALA A 505 19.02 2.07 30.75
CA ALA A 505 20.31 1.52 30.34
C ALA A 505 21.11 2.46 29.38
N VAL A 506 20.51 3.59 28.99
CA VAL A 506 21.09 4.55 28.03
C VAL A 506 21.27 5.95 28.66
N ALA A 507 20.80 6.14 29.88
CA ALA A 507 21.10 7.31 30.73
C ALA A 507 22.36 7.03 31.57
#